data_e87b3b7269c2dd76bd590be1f1b68987
#
_entry.id   e87b3b7269c2dd76bd590be1f1b68987
#
_cell.length_a   1.000
_cell.length_b   1.000
_cell.length_c   1.000
_cell.angle_alpha   90.00
_cell.angle_beta   90.00
_cell.angle_gamma   90.00
#
_symmetry.space_group_name_H-M   'P 1'
#
loop_
_entity.id
_entity.type
_entity.pdbx_description
1 polymer ?
#
loop_
_entity_poly.entity_id
_entity_poly.type
_entity_poly.pdbx_seq_one_letter_code
_entity_poly.pdbx_strand_id
1 'polypeptide(L)' 'MHYIASMKLFVNGEEMQFDGVATLAEMVERLGMKGDRVAVELNREIVSRAQWNETALHEGDRLEIVHFVGGG' A
#
# COMPACT_ATOMS: atom_id res chain seq x y z
N MET A 1 -8.11 1.86 -27.88
CA MET A 1 -8.79 1.77 -26.58
C MET A 1 -7.77 1.57 -25.48
N HIS A 2 -7.84 2.36 -24.47
CA HIS A 2 -6.93 2.25 -23.34
C HIS A 2 -7.59 1.46 -22.23
N TYR A 3 -6.84 0.51 -21.71
CA TYR A 3 -7.31 -0.33 -20.64
C TYR A 3 -6.59 0.06 -19.36
N ILE A 4 -7.32 0.53 -18.39
CA ILE A 4 -6.75 0.89 -17.10
C ILE A 4 -7.05 -0.22 -16.12
N ALA A 5 -6.00 -0.85 -15.61
CA ALA A 5 -6.17 -1.91 -14.63
C ALA A 5 -6.64 -1.31 -13.31
N SER A 6 -7.73 -1.82 -12.82
CA SER A 6 -8.30 -1.41 -11.54
C SER A 6 -8.12 -2.54 -10.54
N MET A 7 -7.76 -2.21 -9.33
CA MET A 7 -7.47 -3.19 -8.30
C MET A 7 -8.22 -2.83 -7.02
N LYS A 8 -8.91 -3.80 -6.47
CA LYS A 8 -9.58 -3.64 -5.19
C LYS A 8 -8.64 -4.11 -4.09
N LEU A 9 -8.45 -3.27 -3.09
CA LEU A 9 -7.60 -3.56 -1.94
C LEU A 9 -8.34 -3.18 -0.67
N PHE A 10 -7.93 -3.76 0.44
CA PHE A 10 -8.46 -3.39 1.74
C PHE A 10 -7.36 -2.67 2.50
N VAL A 11 -7.59 -1.41 2.83
CA VAL A 11 -6.61 -0.60 3.54
C VAL A 11 -7.18 -0.24 4.90
N ASN A 12 -6.54 -0.73 5.97
CA ASN A 12 -7.02 -0.56 7.33
C ASN A 12 -8.49 -0.93 7.48
N GLY A 13 -8.87 -2.06 6.85
CA GLY A 13 -10.22 -2.59 6.94
C GLY A 13 -11.22 -1.96 5.99
N GLU A 14 -10.81 -0.99 5.19
CA GLU A 14 -11.70 -0.28 4.29
C GLU A 14 -11.44 -0.70 2.84
N GLU A 15 -12.49 -1.08 2.14
CA GLU A 15 -12.37 -1.46 0.75
C GLU A 15 -12.15 -0.23 -0.12
N MET A 16 -11.09 -0.25 -0.91
CA MET A 16 -10.75 0.86 -1.78
C MET A 16 -10.34 0.35 -3.14
N GLN A 17 -10.55 1.17 -4.15
CA GLN A 17 -10.21 0.81 -5.52
C GLN A 17 -9.13 1.74 -6.04
N PHE A 18 -8.13 1.16 -6.70
CA PHE A 18 -6.99 1.91 -7.20
C PHE A 18 -6.73 1.57 -8.66
N ASP A 19 -6.44 2.59 -9.44
CA ASP A 19 -6.10 2.44 -10.86
C ASP A 19 -4.60 2.69 -11.03
N GLY A 20 -3.96 1.80 -11.78
CA GLY A 20 -2.56 2.02 -12.14
C GLY A 20 -1.55 1.84 -11.03
N VAL A 21 -1.91 1.12 -9.97
CA VAL A 21 -1.00 0.83 -8.87
C VAL A 21 -0.55 -0.61 -9.02
N ALA A 22 0.75 -0.85 -8.95
CA ALA A 22 1.30 -2.18 -9.09
C ALA A 22 2.09 -2.64 -7.88
N THR A 23 2.76 -1.74 -7.18
CA THR A 23 3.62 -2.11 -6.05
C THR A 23 3.17 -1.43 -4.77
N LEU A 24 3.67 -1.96 -3.65
CA LEU A 24 3.39 -1.38 -2.35
C LEU A 24 3.92 0.05 -2.24
N ALA A 25 5.09 0.32 -2.83
CA ALA A 25 5.64 1.67 -2.83
C ALA A 25 4.70 2.65 -3.53
N GLU A 26 4.14 2.24 -4.68
CA GLU A 26 3.20 3.08 -5.41
C GLU A 26 1.92 3.33 -4.61
N MET A 27 1.49 2.33 -3.86
CA MET A 27 0.29 2.46 -3.03
C MET A 27 0.50 3.49 -1.93
N VAL A 28 1.61 3.41 -1.22
CA VAL A 28 1.90 4.35 -0.14
C VAL A 28 1.97 5.77 -0.70
N GLU A 29 2.59 5.93 -1.86
CA GLU A 29 2.67 7.23 -2.51
C GLU A 29 1.29 7.73 -2.94
N ARG A 30 0.47 6.85 -3.49
CA ARG A 30 -0.88 7.21 -3.94
C ARG A 30 -1.73 7.66 -2.76
N LEU A 31 -1.52 7.10 -1.59
CA LEU A 31 -2.25 7.50 -0.40
C LEU A 31 -1.75 8.82 0.19
N GLY A 32 -0.70 9.39 -0.38
CA GLY A 32 -0.16 10.64 0.10
C GLY A 32 0.64 10.53 1.38
N MET A 33 1.08 9.34 1.71
CA MET A 33 1.83 9.10 2.93
C MET A 33 3.32 9.12 2.67
N LYS A 34 4.07 9.56 3.68
CA LYS A 34 5.52 9.54 3.58
C LYS A 34 6.02 8.18 4.06
N GLY A 35 6.80 7.52 3.22
CA GLY A 35 7.25 6.17 3.51
C GLY A 35 8.09 6.04 4.77
N ASP A 36 8.79 7.09 5.16
CA ASP A 36 9.60 7.07 6.38
C ASP A 36 8.76 7.31 7.65
N ARG A 37 7.46 7.49 7.50
CA ARG A 37 6.57 7.77 8.62
C ARG A 37 5.53 6.68 8.84
N VAL A 38 5.59 5.60 8.07
CA VAL A 38 4.58 4.55 8.17
C VAL A 38 5.23 3.17 8.22
N ALA A 39 4.53 2.26 8.85
CA ALA A 39 4.85 0.83 8.78
C ALA A 39 3.68 0.14 8.09
N VAL A 40 3.99 -0.85 7.28
CA VAL A 40 2.98 -1.53 6.46
C VAL A 40 3.02 -3.03 6.69
N GLU A 41 1.84 -3.61 6.93
CA GLU A 41 1.64 -5.05 6.87
C GLU A 41 0.86 -5.37 5.61
N LEU A 42 1.31 -6.38 4.89
CA LEU A 42 0.60 -6.88 3.74
C LEU A 42 0.19 -8.31 4.05
N ASN A 43 -1.12 -8.54 4.10
CA ASN A 43 -1.68 -9.85 4.44
C ASN A 43 -1.07 -10.40 5.73
N ARG A 44 -0.98 -9.53 6.74
CA ARG A 44 -0.50 -9.85 8.10
C ARG A 44 1.01 -10.04 8.20
N GLU A 45 1.75 -9.68 7.17
CA GLU A 45 3.20 -9.74 7.22
C GLU A 45 3.79 -8.36 7.08
N ILE A 46 4.69 -8.00 7.97
CA ILE A 46 5.36 -6.70 7.89
C ILE A 46 6.30 -6.72 6.69
N VAL A 47 6.20 -5.68 5.87
CA VAL A 47 7.07 -5.52 4.71
C VAL A 47 8.00 -4.35 4.97
N SER A 48 9.30 -4.62 4.97
CA SER A 48 10.26 -3.56 5.21
C SER A 48 10.24 -2.56 4.06
N ARG A 49 10.47 -1.30 4.38
CA ARG A 49 10.41 -0.23 3.39
C ARG A 49 11.35 -0.48 2.21
N ALA A 50 12.50 -1.09 2.46
CA ALA A 50 13.46 -1.39 1.41
C ALA A 50 12.90 -2.34 0.35
N GLN A 51 11.85 -3.09 0.68
CA GLN A 51 11.26 -4.06 -0.25
C GLN A 51 9.98 -3.57 -0.91
N TRP A 52 9.50 -2.39 -0.57
CA TRP A 52 8.22 -1.92 -1.10
C TRP A 52 8.19 -1.80 -2.61
N ASN A 53 9.30 -1.40 -3.22
CA ASN A 53 9.35 -1.27 -4.69
C ASN A 53 9.27 -2.60 -5.40
N GLU A 54 9.60 -3.68 -4.70
CA GLU A 54 9.62 -5.01 -5.28
C GLU A 54 8.42 -5.85 -4.86
N THR A 55 7.56 -5.29 -4.01
CA THR A 55 6.41 -6.01 -3.50
C THR A 55 5.20 -5.72 -4.36
N ALA A 56 4.82 -6.70 -5.17
CA ALA A 56 3.65 -6.57 -6.04
C ALA A 56 2.37 -6.70 -5.23
N LEU A 57 1.38 -5.92 -5.61
CA LEU A 57 0.05 -5.99 -5.01
C LEU A 57 -0.88 -6.78 -5.92
N HIS A 58 -1.85 -7.44 -5.31
CA HIS A 58 -2.81 -8.27 -6.02
C HIS A 58 -4.22 -7.94 -5.57
N GLU A 59 -5.16 -8.23 -6.42
CA GLU A 59 -6.56 -8.03 -6.13
C GLU A 59 -6.92 -8.68 -4.79
N GLY A 60 -7.58 -7.92 -3.93
CA GLY A 60 -8.04 -8.44 -2.65
C GLY A 60 -7.02 -8.40 -1.53
N ASP A 61 -5.81 -7.93 -1.79
CA ASP A 61 -4.79 -7.83 -0.74
C ASP A 61 -5.26 -6.94 0.40
N ARG A 62 -4.81 -7.25 1.59
CA ARG A 62 -5.14 -6.50 2.79
C ARG A 62 -3.90 -5.82 3.33
N LEU A 63 -4.00 -4.51 3.51
CA LEU A 63 -2.93 -3.69 4.02
C LEU A 63 -3.33 -3.05 5.33
N GLU A 64 -2.42 -3.09 6.30
CA GLU A 64 -2.55 -2.33 7.54
C GLU A 64 -1.41 -1.32 7.54
N ILE A 65 -1.76 -0.05 7.59
CA ILE A 65 -0.77 1.02 7.55
C ILE A 65 -0.87 1.82 8.84
N VAL A 66 0.25 1.91 9.54
CA VAL A 66 0.32 2.61 10.82
C VAL A 66 1.26 3.78 10.69
N HIS A 67 0.80 4.96 11.07
CA HIS A 67 1.63 6.16 11.11
C HIS A 67 2.42 6.21 12.40
N PHE A 68 3.67 6.57 12.29
CA PHE A 68 4.47 6.88 13.47
C PHE A 68 4.16 8.29 13.91
N VAL A 69 3.81 8.45 15.17
CA VAL A 69 3.47 9.74 15.74
C VAL A 69 4.55 10.18 16.69
N GLY A 70 4.91 11.44 16.62
CA GLY A 70 5.87 11.98 17.52
C GLY A 70 7.26 11.72 17.04
N GLY A 71 7.91 10.89 17.45
CA GLY A 71 9.25 10.66 17.02
C GLY A 71 10.16 11.67 17.59
N GLY A 72 10.23 11.90 18.55
CA GLY A 72 11.19 12.79 19.09
C GLY A 72 12.62 12.42 18.80
#